data_0a12f28f0a20876d47684541463cb66f
#
_entry.id   0a12f28f0a20876d47684541463cb66f
#
_cell.length_a   1.000
_cell.length_b   1.000
_cell.length_c   1.000
_cell.angle_alpha   90.00
_cell.angle_beta   90.00
_cell.angle_gamma   90.00
#
_symmetry.space_group_name_H-M   'P 1'
#
loop_
_entity.id
_entity.type
_entity.pdbx_description
1 polymer ?
#
loop_
_entity_poly.entity_id
_entity_poly.type
_entity_poly.pdbx_seq_one_letter_code
_entity_poly.pdbx_strand_id
1 'polypeptide(L)'
;MLEAVDLECARGGRILFRALSLALKPGDVVRIAGENGRGKTSLLRILCGLLAPTAGDVRWDGTRIATLREEYSRRLVYLGHAPAVKDELTAEENLAIACRLAGLPGADAASALEQFGVPKARAVGRMSQGQRRRAALARLVLSAGVPLWLLDEPLAALDVDAAALVESLVAAHATRGGMVVFTTHQEARLVPTRTVSLDA
;
A
#
# COMPACT_ATOMS: atom_id res chain seq x y z
N MET A 1 14.02 3.49 -8.43
CA MET A 1 14.47 2.81 -7.20
C MET A 1 14.03 3.62 -6.00
N LEU A 2 13.50 2.98 -4.94
CA LEU A 2 13.18 3.64 -3.66
C LEU A 2 14.27 3.34 -2.65
N GLU A 3 14.74 4.36 -1.94
CA GLU A 3 15.76 4.24 -0.89
C GLU A 3 15.28 4.94 0.38
N ALA A 4 15.39 4.26 1.48
CA ALA A 4 15.29 4.82 2.82
C ALA A 4 16.68 4.80 3.43
N VAL A 5 17.16 5.94 3.93
CA VAL A 5 18.52 6.12 4.43
C VAL A 5 18.47 6.61 5.88
N ASP A 6 18.98 5.77 6.78
CA ASP A 6 19.13 6.04 8.22
C ASP A 6 17.86 6.61 8.87
N LEU A 7 16.70 6.04 8.54
CA LEU A 7 15.43 6.51 9.06
C LEU A 7 15.32 6.30 10.57
N GLU A 8 14.86 7.34 11.26
CA GLU A 8 14.38 7.27 12.63
C GLU A 8 12.91 7.71 12.68
N CYS A 9 12.12 7.02 13.48
CA CYS A 9 10.75 7.39 13.77
C CYS A 9 10.52 7.40 15.28
N ALA A 10 10.20 8.55 15.85
CA ALA A 10 9.75 8.72 17.22
C ALA A 10 8.30 9.23 17.24
N ARG A 11 7.45 8.63 18.10
CA ARG A 11 6.04 9.00 18.29
C ARG A 11 5.65 8.92 19.76
N GLY A 12 4.96 9.96 20.26
CA GLY A 12 4.51 10.00 21.66
C GLY A 12 5.66 9.87 22.68
N GLY A 13 6.83 10.45 22.39
CA GLY A 13 8.01 10.36 23.25
C GLY A 13 8.75 9.01 23.19
N ARG A 14 8.31 8.08 22.35
CA ARG A 14 8.93 6.75 22.20
C ARG A 14 9.54 6.59 20.80
N ILE A 15 10.76 6.07 20.75
CA ILE A 15 11.41 5.69 19.50
C ILE A 15 10.83 4.35 19.06
N LEU A 16 10.27 4.31 17.83
CA LEU A 16 9.72 3.10 17.23
C LEU A 16 10.80 2.31 16.49
N PHE A 17 11.65 2.99 15.76
CA PHE A 17 12.84 2.43 15.10
C PHE A 17 13.85 3.52 14.81
N ARG A 18 15.13 3.16 14.66
CA ARG A 18 16.23 4.06 14.29
C ARG A 18 17.22 3.37 13.38
N ALA A 19 18.03 4.18 12.67
CA ALA A 19 19.06 3.73 11.75
C ALA A 19 18.55 2.71 10.70
N LEU A 20 17.26 2.80 10.33
CA LEU A 20 16.67 1.90 9.35
C LEU A 20 17.05 2.33 7.94
N SER A 21 17.77 1.47 7.24
CA SER A 21 18.09 1.68 5.83
C SER A 21 17.57 0.52 4.99
N LEU A 22 16.92 0.85 3.89
CA LEU A 22 16.45 -0.14 2.94
C LEU A 22 16.44 0.44 1.52
N ALA A 23 16.70 -0.39 0.53
CA ALA A 23 16.58 -0.03 -0.88
C ALA A 23 15.68 -1.05 -1.59
N LEU A 24 14.78 -0.56 -2.45
CA LEU A 24 13.93 -1.39 -3.30
C LEU A 24 14.34 -1.23 -4.76
N LYS A 25 14.47 -2.37 -5.44
CA LYS A 25 14.71 -2.46 -6.88
C LYS A 25 13.46 -2.97 -7.59
N PRO A 26 13.33 -2.76 -8.90
CA PRO A 26 12.26 -3.36 -9.68
C PRO A 26 12.16 -4.88 -9.44
N GLY A 27 10.94 -5.36 -9.17
CA GLY A 27 10.64 -6.75 -8.85
C GLY A 27 10.72 -7.11 -7.36
N ASP A 28 11.16 -6.21 -6.48
CA ASP A 28 11.23 -6.50 -5.05
C ASP A 28 9.84 -6.55 -4.40
N VAL A 29 9.61 -7.60 -3.60
CA VAL A 29 8.47 -7.74 -2.69
C VAL A 29 9.01 -7.81 -1.26
N VAL A 30 8.89 -6.71 -0.51
CA VAL A 30 9.48 -6.57 0.82
C VAL A 30 8.43 -6.65 1.90
N ARG A 31 8.58 -7.62 2.81
CA ARG A 31 7.76 -7.71 4.02
C ARG A 31 8.39 -6.89 5.14
N ILE A 32 7.61 -6.03 5.78
CA ILE A 32 7.98 -5.38 7.04
C ILE A 32 7.40 -6.21 8.19
N ALA A 33 8.29 -6.82 8.96
CA ALA A 33 7.97 -7.61 10.13
C ALA A 33 8.22 -6.82 11.43
N GLY A 34 7.63 -7.27 12.52
CA GLY A 34 7.78 -6.71 13.86
C GLY A 34 6.50 -6.82 14.67
N GLU A 35 6.63 -6.76 15.99
CA GLU A 35 5.50 -6.76 16.92
C GLU A 35 4.53 -5.59 16.69
N ASN A 36 3.35 -5.67 17.32
CA ASN A 36 2.39 -4.57 17.31
C ASN A 36 2.97 -3.33 18.01
N GLY A 37 2.76 -2.16 17.41
CA GLY A 37 3.29 -0.91 17.95
C GLY A 37 4.75 -0.61 17.59
N ARG A 38 5.48 -1.47 16.89
CA ARG A 38 6.87 -1.25 16.45
C ARG A 38 7.01 -0.26 15.30
N GLY A 39 5.92 0.25 14.76
CA GLY A 39 5.99 1.32 13.76
C GLY A 39 5.86 0.87 12.31
N LYS A 40 5.39 -0.35 12.01
CA LYS A 40 5.19 -0.85 10.64
C LYS A 40 4.37 0.12 9.79
N THR A 41 3.17 0.50 10.25
CA THR A 41 2.33 1.50 9.58
C THR A 41 3.02 2.87 9.49
N SER A 42 3.80 3.27 10.52
CA SER A 42 4.56 4.52 10.48
C SER A 42 5.63 4.49 9.39
N LEU A 43 6.34 3.38 9.25
CA LEU A 43 7.31 3.21 8.16
C LEU A 43 6.64 3.32 6.78
N LEU A 44 5.52 2.61 6.56
CA LEU A 44 4.80 2.75 5.28
C LEU A 44 4.36 4.19 5.01
N ARG A 45 3.89 4.91 6.05
CA ARG A 45 3.51 6.34 5.94
C ARG A 45 4.71 7.23 5.67
N ILE A 46 5.90 6.93 6.18
CA ILE A 46 7.13 7.63 5.86
C ILE A 46 7.52 7.36 4.40
N LEU A 47 7.49 6.09 3.97
CA LEU A 47 7.82 5.70 2.60
C LEU A 47 6.87 6.33 1.56
N CYS A 48 5.60 6.55 1.89
CA CYS A 48 4.66 7.23 0.98
C CYS A 48 4.63 8.77 1.13
N GLY A 49 5.43 9.35 2.02
CA GLY A 49 5.51 10.79 2.23
C GLY A 49 4.36 11.40 3.05
N LEU A 50 3.50 10.57 3.68
CA LEU A 50 2.42 11.03 4.57
C LEU A 50 2.90 11.34 5.99
N LEU A 51 4.11 10.91 6.35
CA LEU A 51 4.73 11.15 7.64
C LEU A 51 6.19 11.52 7.41
N ALA A 52 6.64 12.63 8.00
CA ALA A 52 8.06 12.97 8.02
C ALA A 52 8.80 12.05 9.01
N PRO A 53 9.96 11.51 8.67
CA PRO A 53 10.81 10.80 9.62
C PRO A 53 11.38 11.78 10.64
N THR A 54 11.77 11.30 11.84
CA THR A 54 12.46 12.08 12.86
C THR A 54 13.91 12.38 12.44
N ALA A 55 14.56 11.43 11.76
CA ALA A 55 15.86 11.58 11.11
C ALA A 55 15.93 10.69 9.88
N GLY A 56 16.90 10.98 8.99
CA GLY A 56 17.07 10.27 7.73
C GLY A 56 16.19 10.80 6.60
N ASP A 57 16.28 10.15 5.44
CA ASP A 57 15.60 10.57 4.21
C ASP A 57 15.00 9.37 3.47
N VAL A 58 13.92 9.63 2.73
CA VAL A 58 13.43 8.74 1.68
C VAL A 58 13.72 9.37 0.32
N ARG A 59 14.25 8.58 -0.61
CA ARG A 59 14.65 9.03 -1.94
C ARG A 59 14.02 8.15 -3.01
N TRP A 60 13.62 8.79 -4.09
CA TRP A 60 13.20 8.14 -5.33
C TRP A 60 14.19 8.50 -6.43
N ASP A 61 14.87 7.50 -6.97
CA ASP A 61 15.93 7.67 -7.97
C ASP A 61 16.97 8.73 -7.55
N GLY A 62 17.42 8.65 -6.28
CA GLY A 62 18.40 9.55 -5.67
C GLY A 62 17.84 10.89 -5.19
N THR A 63 16.63 11.29 -5.59
CA THR A 63 16.02 12.57 -5.20
C THR A 63 15.13 12.39 -3.97
N ARG A 64 15.23 13.29 -2.98
CA ARG A 64 14.38 13.26 -1.78
C ARG A 64 12.90 13.37 -2.15
N ILE A 65 12.06 12.46 -1.67
CA ILE A 65 10.62 12.46 -1.98
C ILE A 65 9.92 13.74 -1.50
N ALA A 66 10.41 14.38 -0.45
CA ALA A 66 9.90 15.65 0.07
C ALA A 66 10.00 16.80 -0.97
N THR A 67 10.93 16.74 -1.93
CA THR A 67 11.06 17.71 -3.01
C THR A 67 10.20 17.37 -4.22
N LEU A 68 9.89 16.09 -4.43
CA LEU A 68 9.12 15.60 -5.59
C LEU A 68 7.59 15.78 -5.41
N ARG A 69 7.12 15.84 -4.17
CA ARG A 69 5.69 16.07 -3.81
C ARG A 69 4.69 15.31 -4.71
N GLU A 70 3.97 16.03 -5.58
CA GLU A 70 2.94 15.45 -6.46
C GLU A 70 3.51 14.44 -7.46
N GLU A 71 4.71 14.66 -7.98
CA GLU A 71 5.34 13.72 -8.89
C GLU A 71 5.54 12.36 -8.21
N TYR A 72 6.03 12.34 -6.97
CA TYR A 72 6.18 11.12 -6.21
C TYR A 72 4.85 10.44 -5.90
N SER A 73 3.82 11.21 -5.57
CA SER A 73 2.49 10.66 -5.26
C SER A 73 1.86 9.88 -6.43
N ARG A 74 2.22 10.21 -7.67
CA ARG A 74 1.81 9.49 -8.88
C ARG A 74 2.61 8.20 -9.13
N ARG A 75 3.71 8.01 -8.43
CA ARG A 75 4.59 6.82 -8.54
C ARG A 75 4.21 5.70 -7.58
N LEU A 76 3.20 5.91 -6.73
CA LEU A 76 2.85 4.92 -5.72
C LEU A 76 1.34 4.75 -5.53
N VAL A 77 0.97 3.58 -5.04
CA VAL A 77 -0.32 3.32 -4.41
C VAL A 77 -0.06 2.99 -2.95
N TYR A 78 -0.72 3.72 -2.04
CA TYR A 78 -0.77 3.38 -0.62
C TYR A 78 -2.17 2.89 -0.26
N LEU A 79 -2.25 1.68 0.29
CA LEU A 79 -3.45 1.11 0.88
C LEU A 79 -3.20 0.90 2.37
N GLY A 80 -3.75 1.79 3.18
CA GLY A 80 -3.63 1.74 4.63
C GLY A 80 -4.48 0.65 5.28
N HIS A 81 -4.32 0.48 6.59
CA HIS A 81 -5.11 -0.45 7.39
C HIS A 81 -6.62 -0.14 7.30
N ALA A 82 -7.00 1.13 7.44
CA ALA A 82 -8.37 1.58 7.20
C ALA A 82 -8.59 1.83 5.69
N PRO A 83 -9.67 1.29 5.11
CA PRO A 83 -10.06 1.63 3.74
C PRO A 83 -10.32 3.14 3.62
N ALA A 84 -9.64 3.82 2.71
CA ALA A 84 -9.86 5.24 2.44
C ALA A 84 -11.06 5.39 1.47
N VAL A 85 -12.25 5.04 1.93
CA VAL A 85 -13.50 5.10 1.18
C VAL A 85 -14.52 5.99 1.90
N LYS A 86 -15.36 6.68 1.14
CA LYS A 86 -16.44 7.52 1.64
C LYS A 86 -17.75 6.75 1.68
N ASP A 87 -18.41 6.76 2.82
CA ASP A 87 -19.62 5.97 3.10
C ASP A 87 -20.80 6.38 2.25
N GLU A 88 -20.90 7.67 1.87
CA GLU A 88 -21.98 8.25 1.10
C GLU A 88 -21.93 7.88 -0.38
N LEU A 89 -20.75 7.54 -0.88
CA LEU A 89 -20.52 7.19 -2.28
C LEU A 89 -20.67 5.68 -2.53
N THR A 90 -21.01 5.32 -3.74
CA THR A 90 -20.95 3.92 -4.21
C THR A 90 -19.50 3.44 -4.27
N ALA A 91 -19.30 2.12 -4.34
CA ALA A 91 -17.96 1.55 -4.53
C ALA A 91 -17.32 2.04 -5.83
N GLU A 92 -18.10 2.12 -6.90
CA GLU A 92 -17.63 2.58 -8.21
C GLU A 92 -17.20 4.05 -8.18
N GLU A 93 -18.00 4.94 -7.59
CA GLU A 93 -17.64 6.35 -7.42
C GLU A 93 -16.37 6.54 -6.58
N ASN A 94 -16.27 5.80 -5.46
CA ASN A 94 -15.06 5.82 -4.63
C ASN A 94 -13.80 5.42 -5.42
N LEU A 95 -13.88 4.33 -6.16
CA LEU A 95 -12.75 3.82 -6.94
C LEU A 95 -12.41 4.75 -8.10
N ALA A 96 -13.41 5.26 -8.82
CA ALA A 96 -13.22 6.21 -9.91
C ALA A 96 -12.54 7.51 -9.45
N ILE A 97 -12.96 8.06 -8.29
CA ILE A 97 -12.34 9.24 -7.68
C ILE A 97 -10.90 8.94 -7.29
N ALA A 98 -10.65 7.80 -6.62
CA ALA A 98 -9.30 7.40 -6.23
C ALA A 98 -8.36 7.26 -7.43
N CYS A 99 -8.84 6.71 -8.54
CA CYS A 99 -8.08 6.59 -9.78
C CYS A 99 -7.79 7.96 -10.43
N ARG A 100 -8.78 8.84 -10.48
CA ARG A 100 -8.58 10.22 -11.01
C ARG A 100 -7.53 10.98 -10.21
N LEU A 101 -7.59 10.92 -8.88
CA LEU A 101 -6.61 11.56 -7.99
C LEU A 101 -5.21 10.97 -8.17
N ALA A 102 -5.12 9.69 -8.52
CA ALA A 102 -3.85 9.02 -8.80
C ALA A 102 -3.32 9.26 -10.23
N GLY A 103 -4.03 10.04 -11.06
CA GLY A 103 -3.64 10.29 -12.44
C GLY A 103 -3.88 9.08 -13.38
N LEU A 104 -4.87 8.24 -13.06
CA LEU A 104 -5.30 7.07 -13.86
C LEU A 104 -6.68 7.35 -14.51
N PRO A 105 -6.78 8.29 -15.46
CA PRO A 105 -8.05 8.57 -16.13
C PRO A 105 -8.45 7.39 -17.02
N GLY A 106 -9.78 7.15 -17.13
CA GLY A 106 -10.33 6.09 -17.96
C GLY A 106 -10.22 4.67 -17.39
N ALA A 107 -9.84 4.54 -16.12
CA ALA A 107 -9.81 3.25 -15.42
C ALA A 107 -11.22 2.66 -15.29
N ASP A 108 -11.38 1.39 -15.66
CA ASP A 108 -12.65 0.67 -15.54
C ASP A 108 -12.87 0.20 -14.10
N ALA A 109 -13.44 1.10 -13.27
CA ALA A 109 -13.73 0.82 -11.89
C ALA A 109 -14.76 -0.31 -11.72
N ALA A 110 -15.72 -0.42 -12.65
CA ALA A 110 -16.76 -1.45 -12.59
C ALA A 110 -16.17 -2.86 -12.73
N SER A 111 -15.32 -3.07 -13.74
CA SER A 111 -14.64 -4.35 -13.99
C SER A 111 -13.70 -4.72 -12.83
N ALA A 112 -12.97 -3.76 -12.27
CA ALA A 112 -12.09 -4.01 -11.13
C ALA A 112 -12.86 -4.44 -9.87
N LEU A 113 -14.02 -3.84 -9.59
CA LEU A 113 -14.89 -4.22 -8.48
C LEU A 113 -15.52 -5.59 -8.67
N GLU A 114 -15.89 -5.94 -9.92
CA GLU A 114 -16.43 -7.25 -10.27
C GLU A 114 -15.43 -8.37 -9.96
N GLN A 115 -14.15 -8.18 -10.28
CA GLN A 115 -13.09 -9.15 -9.96
C GLN A 115 -12.99 -9.42 -8.44
N PHE A 116 -13.29 -8.43 -7.61
CA PHE A 116 -13.33 -8.56 -6.16
C PHE A 116 -14.71 -8.96 -5.61
N GLY A 117 -15.69 -9.25 -6.45
CA GLY A 117 -17.06 -9.59 -6.05
C GLY A 117 -17.75 -8.48 -5.26
N VAL A 118 -17.47 -7.19 -5.57
CA VAL A 118 -18.03 -6.03 -4.87
C VAL A 118 -19.19 -5.44 -5.66
N PRO A 119 -20.39 -5.24 -5.04
CA PRO A 119 -21.52 -4.60 -5.69
C PRO A 119 -21.20 -3.13 -6.03
N LYS A 120 -20.98 -2.81 -7.31
CA LYS A 120 -20.50 -1.51 -7.77
C LYS A 120 -21.44 -0.33 -7.42
N ALA A 121 -22.75 -0.52 -7.56
CA ALA A 121 -23.77 0.52 -7.34
C ALA A 121 -24.19 0.67 -5.88
N ARG A 122 -23.65 -0.13 -4.95
CA ARG A 122 -24.02 -0.06 -3.53
C ARG A 122 -23.21 1.01 -2.82
N ALA A 123 -23.87 1.86 -2.02
CA ALA A 123 -23.20 2.82 -1.14
C ALA A 123 -22.30 2.07 -0.13
N VAL A 124 -21.05 2.54 0.02
CA VAL A 124 -20.04 1.88 0.87
C VAL A 124 -20.49 1.82 2.33
N GLY A 125 -21.22 2.80 2.82
CA GLY A 125 -21.79 2.81 4.16
C GLY A 125 -22.71 1.63 4.48
N ARG A 126 -23.26 0.97 3.46
CA ARG A 126 -24.11 -0.23 3.59
C ARG A 126 -23.38 -1.55 3.35
N MET A 127 -22.04 -1.51 3.21
CA MET A 127 -21.22 -2.68 2.96
C MET A 127 -20.66 -3.25 4.27
N SER A 128 -20.42 -4.58 4.30
CA SER A 128 -19.64 -5.21 5.36
C SER A 128 -18.19 -4.72 5.35
N GLN A 129 -17.44 -4.90 6.44
CA GLN A 129 -16.02 -4.57 6.50
C GLN A 129 -15.21 -5.27 5.40
N GLY A 130 -15.46 -6.56 5.15
CA GLY A 130 -14.81 -7.31 4.07
C GLY A 130 -15.12 -6.73 2.69
N GLN A 131 -16.39 -6.33 2.42
CA GLN A 131 -16.75 -5.67 1.15
C GLN A 131 -16.06 -4.32 0.99
N ARG A 132 -16.00 -3.50 2.05
CA ARG A 132 -15.27 -2.22 2.05
C ARG A 132 -13.78 -2.43 1.77
N ARG A 133 -13.18 -3.46 2.39
CA ARG A 133 -11.78 -3.81 2.17
C ARG A 133 -11.53 -4.22 0.73
N ARG A 134 -12.37 -5.11 0.18
CA ARG A 134 -12.31 -5.55 -1.22
C ARG A 134 -12.49 -4.38 -2.20
N ALA A 135 -13.41 -3.45 -1.91
CA ALA A 135 -13.60 -2.24 -2.72
C ALA A 135 -12.34 -1.36 -2.77
N ALA A 136 -11.63 -1.19 -1.64
CA ALA A 136 -10.37 -0.46 -1.60
C ALA A 136 -9.25 -1.18 -2.36
N LEU A 137 -9.17 -2.52 -2.24
CA LEU A 137 -8.16 -3.35 -2.88
C LEU A 137 -8.35 -3.46 -4.41
N ALA A 138 -9.57 -3.28 -4.91
CA ALA A 138 -9.86 -3.24 -6.35
C ALA A 138 -9.01 -2.17 -7.09
N ARG A 139 -8.51 -1.15 -6.37
CA ARG A 139 -7.56 -0.18 -6.91
C ARG A 139 -6.27 -0.83 -7.44
N LEU A 140 -5.82 -1.97 -6.88
CA LEU A 140 -4.62 -2.67 -7.33
C LEU A 140 -4.74 -3.14 -8.78
N VAL A 141 -5.93 -3.60 -9.19
CA VAL A 141 -6.20 -4.00 -10.59
C VAL A 141 -5.91 -2.86 -11.55
N LEU A 142 -6.33 -1.64 -11.20
CA LEU A 142 -6.21 -0.44 -12.03
C LEU A 142 -4.84 0.23 -11.94
N SER A 143 -4.03 -0.18 -10.98
CA SER A 143 -2.73 0.43 -10.67
C SER A 143 -1.54 -0.42 -11.13
N ALA A 144 -1.75 -1.34 -12.06
CA ALA A 144 -0.71 -2.26 -12.54
C ALA A 144 0.53 -1.56 -13.13
N GLY A 145 0.35 -0.36 -13.69
CA GLY A 145 1.44 0.48 -14.23
C GLY A 145 2.10 1.42 -13.22
N VAL A 146 1.60 1.48 -11.96
CA VAL A 146 2.19 2.34 -10.91
C VAL A 146 3.36 1.61 -10.27
N PRO A 147 4.59 2.17 -10.26
CA PRO A 147 5.80 1.41 -9.94
C PRO A 147 5.90 0.90 -8.50
N LEU A 148 5.24 1.53 -7.52
CA LEU A 148 5.37 1.18 -6.10
C LEU A 148 4.01 0.96 -5.43
N TRP A 149 3.86 -0.18 -4.78
CA TRP A 149 2.71 -0.48 -3.92
C TRP A 149 3.15 -0.58 -2.46
N LEU A 150 2.50 0.20 -1.60
CA LEU A 150 2.68 0.20 -0.15
C LEU A 150 1.37 -0.30 0.49
N LEU A 151 1.40 -1.49 1.08
CA LEU A 151 0.20 -2.22 1.50
C LEU A 151 0.25 -2.52 3.00
N ASP A 152 -0.64 -1.88 3.76
CA ASP A 152 -0.74 -2.10 5.21
C ASP A 152 -1.79 -3.16 5.51
N GLU A 153 -1.35 -4.35 5.92
CA GLU A 153 -2.19 -5.52 6.20
C GLU A 153 -3.14 -5.90 5.03
N PRO A 154 -2.64 -6.07 3.78
CA PRO A 154 -3.51 -6.19 2.61
C PRO A 154 -4.46 -7.39 2.65
N LEU A 155 -4.12 -8.46 3.36
CA LEU A 155 -4.92 -9.69 3.43
C LEU A 155 -5.87 -9.73 4.64
N ALA A 156 -5.83 -8.73 5.53
CA ALA A 156 -6.70 -8.70 6.71
C ALA A 156 -8.18 -8.64 6.32
N ALA A 157 -9.00 -9.46 7.00
CA ALA A 157 -10.45 -9.54 6.82
C ALA A 157 -10.92 -9.94 5.40
N LEU A 158 -10.07 -10.61 4.63
CA LEU A 158 -10.41 -11.19 3.32
C LEU A 158 -10.80 -12.67 3.47
N ASP A 159 -11.71 -13.11 2.61
CA ASP A 159 -11.92 -14.52 2.33
C ASP A 159 -10.76 -15.11 1.49
N VAL A 160 -10.77 -16.43 1.30
CA VAL A 160 -9.69 -17.15 0.61
C VAL A 160 -9.55 -16.70 -0.84
N ASP A 161 -10.66 -16.45 -1.53
CA ASP A 161 -10.66 -16.09 -2.95
C ASP A 161 -10.12 -14.67 -3.16
N ALA A 162 -10.57 -13.71 -2.35
CA ALA A 162 -10.06 -12.33 -2.40
C ALA A 162 -8.58 -12.25 -1.99
N ALA A 163 -8.14 -13.06 -1.01
CA ALA A 163 -6.74 -13.15 -0.64
C ALA A 163 -5.89 -13.69 -1.79
N ALA A 164 -6.32 -14.79 -2.44
CA ALA A 164 -5.63 -15.37 -3.60
C ALA A 164 -5.54 -14.37 -4.78
N LEU A 165 -6.59 -13.58 -4.99
CA LEU A 165 -6.57 -12.52 -6.01
C LEU A 165 -5.50 -11.47 -5.68
N VAL A 166 -5.43 -10.99 -4.43
CA VAL A 166 -4.38 -10.01 -4.02
C VAL A 166 -2.99 -10.60 -4.19
N GLU A 167 -2.78 -11.87 -3.80
CA GLU A 167 -1.52 -12.59 -3.99
C GLU A 167 -1.11 -12.63 -5.46
N SER A 168 -2.04 -12.98 -6.35
CA SER A 168 -1.79 -13.04 -7.79
C SER A 168 -1.46 -11.66 -8.37
N LEU A 169 -2.15 -10.60 -7.94
CA LEU A 169 -1.91 -9.23 -8.37
C LEU A 169 -0.51 -8.76 -7.93
N VAL A 170 -0.09 -9.05 -6.69
CA VAL A 170 1.24 -8.72 -6.18
C VAL A 170 2.32 -9.45 -6.96
N ALA A 171 2.17 -10.75 -7.20
CA ALA A 171 3.11 -11.55 -7.98
C ALA A 171 3.24 -11.04 -9.42
N ALA A 172 2.11 -10.78 -10.09
CA ALA A 172 2.10 -10.23 -11.43
C ALA A 172 2.70 -8.81 -11.51
N HIS A 173 2.49 -7.99 -10.47
CA HIS A 173 3.08 -6.65 -10.38
C HIS A 173 4.61 -6.74 -10.27
N ALA A 174 5.13 -7.57 -9.38
CA ALA A 174 6.57 -7.78 -9.20
C ALA A 174 7.23 -8.34 -10.48
N THR A 175 6.59 -9.32 -11.14
CA THR A 175 7.10 -9.89 -12.40
C THR A 175 7.24 -8.84 -13.51
N ARG A 176 6.38 -7.80 -13.52
CA ARG A 176 6.50 -6.67 -14.44
C ARG A 176 7.49 -5.59 -14.01
N GLY A 177 8.26 -5.82 -12.93
CA GLY A 177 9.23 -4.88 -12.39
C GLY A 177 8.64 -3.87 -11.40
N GLY A 178 7.39 -4.05 -10.96
CA GLY A 178 6.83 -3.27 -9.87
C GLY A 178 7.48 -3.61 -8.53
N MET A 179 7.45 -2.67 -7.60
CA MET A 179 7.97 -2.83 -6.24
C MET A 179 6.81 -2.89 -5.25
N VAL A 180 6.89 -3.79 -4.26
CA VAL A 180 5.87 -3.91 -3.23
C VAL A 180 6.51 -3.88 -1.85
N VAL A 181 5.96 -3.07 -0.94
CA VAL A 181 6.25 -3.15 0.50
C VAL A 181 4.95 -3.45 1.21
N PHE A 182 4.93 -4.47 2.04
CA PHE A 182 3.73 -4.83 2.77
C PHE A 182 4.01 -5.19 4.23
N THR A 183 2.98 -4.99 5.06
CA THR A 183 2.94 -5.49 6.44
C THR A 183 1.97 -6.64 6.54
N THR A 184 2.19 -7.57 7.44
CA THR A 184 1.21 -8.59 7.81
C THR A 184 1.55 -9.23 9.15
N HIS A 185 0.50 -9.58 9.89
CA HIS A 185 0.60 -10.39 11.13
C HIS A 185 0.32 -11.87 10.86
N GLN A 186 -0.26 -12.20 9.71
CA GLN A 186 -0.52 -13.59 9.33
C GLN A 186 0.74 -14.21 8.73
N GLU A 187 0.91 -15.52 8.90
CA GLU A 187 1.87 -16.28 8.10
C GLU A 187 1.49 -16.08 6.62
N ALA A 188 2.37 -15.34 5.92
CA ALA A 188 1.97 -14.73 4.68
C ALA A 188 1.95 -15.76 3.56
N ARG A 189 0.83 -15.85 2.88
CA ARG A 189 0.73 -16.43 1.52
C ARG A 189 1.45 -15.55 0.49
N LEU A 190 1.62 -14.22 0.77
CA LEU A 190 2.49 -13.35 -0.03
C LEU A 190 3.95 -13.75 0.19
N VAL A 191 4.60 -14.26 -0.85
CA VAL A 191 6.01 -14.67 -0.79
C VAL A 191 6.91 -13.45 -0.96
N PRO A 192 7.60 -12.97 0.11
CA PRO A 192 8.50 -11.83 -0.02
C PRO A 192 9.84 -12.25 -0.63
N THR A 193 10.44 -11.38 -1.43
CA THR A 193 11.84 -11.52 -1.84
C THR A 193 12.78 -11.24 -0.67
N ARG A 194 12.33 -10.43 0.30
CA ARG A 194 13.09 -10.04 1.49
C ARG A 194 12.16 -9.63 2.64
N THR A 195 12.60 -9.91 3.86
CA THR A 195 11.95 -9.42 5.09
C THR A 195 12.85 -8.43 5.81
N VAL A 196 12.28 -7.31 6.27
CA VAL A 196 12.91 -6.31 7.13
C VAL A 196 12.21 -6.33 8.47
N SER A 197 12.94 -6.60 9.56
CA SER A 197 12.41 -6.58 10.93
C SER A 197 12.59 -5.20 11.57
N LEU A 198 11.56 -4.75 12.30
CA LEU A 198 11.62 -3.57 13.17
C LEU A 198 11.89 -3.93 14.63
N ASP A 199 12.10 -5.21 14.96
CA ASP A 199 12.35 -5.68 16.34
C ASP A 199 13.84 -5.68 16.71
N ALA A 200 14.69 -5.14 15.83
CA ALA A 200 16.14 -5.05 16.06
C ALA A 200 16.51 -3.82 16.89
#